data_2fd06cf6e203f3d15a9e3413d034c8e7
#
_entry.id   2fd06cf6e203f3d15a9e3413d034c8e7
#
_cell.length_a   1.000
_cell.length_b   1.000
_cell.length_c   1.000
_cell.angle_alpha   90.00
_cell.angle_beta   90.00
_cell.angle_gamma   90.00
#
_symmetry.space_group_name_H-M   'P 1'
#
loop_
_entity.id
_entity.type
_entity.pdbx_description
1 polymer ?
#
loop_
_entity_poly.entity_id
_entity_poly.type
_entity_poly.pdbx_seq_one_letter_code
_entity_poly.pdbx_strand_id
1 'polypeptide(L)'
;MCVILICPQNVRPKSEVLYACHEANPHGAGVAWREGGRVRWQKNLNTGELVTLLKKLEGEVVIHFRWASVGGVDARLCHPFPVTPKASTSLSGMAETVLFHNGTWSGYEDALKRLTQHRKEPIPAGPMSDTRAAALVVHTTGADTLNKLPGRWVWMNHAETRLFGPWEAWGGMQVSNTFFVPRLRSAQARRKATHPFKPCATARKGSTSAEKAKKWERSRGLSFA
;
A
#
# COMPACT_ATOMS: atom_id res chain seq x y z
N MET A 1 -12.12 9.21 1.35
CA MET A 1 -10.76 9.62 0.93
C MET A 1 -9.89 8.39 0.77
N CYS A 2 -9.06 8.35 -0.28
CA CYS A 2 -8.10 7.28 -0.55
C CYS A 2 -7.08 7.10 0.59
N VAL A 3 -6.30 6.03 0.55
CA VAL A 3 -5.11 5.83 1.39
C VAL A 3 -3.93 5.54 0.49
N ILE A 4 -2.78 6.19 0.76
CA ILE A 4 -1.50 5.88 0.13
C ILE A 4 -0.53 5.47 1.24
N LEU A 5 0.20 4.38 1.01
CA LEU A 5 1.27 3.89 1.88
C LEU A 5 2.57 3.94 1.08
N ILE A 6 3.58 4.66 1.56
CA ILE A 6 4.95 4.61 1.03
C ILE A 6 5.76 3.74 1.98
N CYS A 7 6.17 2.59 1.47
CA CYS A 7 6.89 1.58 2.22
C CYS A 7 8.35 1.60 1.80
N PRO A 8 9.26 2.11 2.62
CA PRO A 8 10.70 2.06 2.34
C PRO A 8 11.20 0.64 2.10
N GLN A 9 12.42 0.53 1.62
CA GLN A 9 13.10 -0.76 1.53
C GLN A 9 13.04 -1.49 2.89
N ASN A 10 12.76 -2.80 2.87
CA ASN A 10 12.63 -3.67 4.04
C ASN A 10 11.42 -3.37 4.96
N VAL A 11 10.56 -2.41 4.63
CA VAL A 11 9.31 -2.18 5.33
C VAL A 11 8.15 -2.69 4.47
N ARG A 12 7.35 -3.61 5.04
CA ARG A 12 6.14 -4.12 4.39
C ARG A 12 4.97 -4.08 5.38
N PRO A 13 3.83 -3.55 4.99
CA PRO A 13 2.64 -3.57 5.83
C PRO A 13 2.20 -5.03 6.06
N LYS A 14 1.82 -5.35 7.29
CA LYS A 14 1.19 -6.64 7.59
C LYS A 14 -0.11 -6.78 6.80
N SER A 15 -0.51 -8.01 6.50
CA SER A 15 -1.75 -8.28 5.74
C SER A 15 -2.98 -7.64 6.38
N GLU A 16 -3.08 -7.62 7.71
CA GLU A 16 -4.19 -6.98 8.42
C GLU A 16 -4.31 -5.47 8.11
N VAL A 17 -3.17 -4.79 7.91
CA VAL A 17 -3.14 -3.37 7.53
C VAL A 17 -3.70 -3.20 6.13
N LEU A 18 -3.29 -4.05 5.19
CA LEU A 18 -3.78 -4.02 3.80
C LEU A 18 -5.28 -4.30 3.73
N TYR A 19 -5.78 -5.28 4.50
CA TYR A 19 -7.22 -5.55 4.59
C TYR A 19 -7.99 -4.37 5.20
N ALA A 20 -7.48 -3.73 6.26
CA ALA A 20 -8.11 -2.55 6.85
C ALA A 20 -8.12 -1.35 5.89
N CYS A 21 -7.07 -1.15 5.09
CA CYS A 21 -7.02 -0.14 4.04
C CYS A 21 -8.04 -0.42 2.94
N HIS A 22 -8.16 -1.68 2.50
CA HIS A 22 -9.13 -2.08 1.48
C HIS A 22 -10.57 -1.92 1.99
N GLU A 23 -10.87 -2.34 3.21
CA GLU A 23 -12.18 -2.17 3.83
C GLU A 23 -12.58 -0.69 3.95
N ALA A 24 -11.58 0.19 4.18
CA ALA A 24 -11.79 1.63 4.18
C ALA A 24 -11.97 2.21 2.77
N ASN A 25 -11.37 1.59 1.74
CA ASN A 25 -11.26 2.10 0.37
C ASN A 25 -11.40 0.94 -0.64
N PRO A 26 -12.63 0.45 -0.89
CA PRO A 26 -12.86 -0.82 -1.58
C PRO A 26 -12.85 -0.74 -3.12
N HIS A 27 -12.56 0.41 -3.71
CA HIS A 27 -12.69 0.63 -5.17
C HIS A 27 -11.42 0.27 -5.95
N GLY A 28 -10.62 -0.65 -5.42
CA GLY A 28 -9.42 -1.21 -6.03
C GLY A 28 -8.11 -0.71 -5.41
N ALA A 29 -7.11 -1.55 -5.44
CA ALA A 29 -5.76 -1.21 -5.03
C ALA A 29 -4.81 -1.10 -6.23
N GLY A 30 -3.76 -0.30 -6.09
CA GLY A 30 -2.66 -0.27 -7.03
C GLY A 30 -1.33 -0.10 -6.33
N VAL A 31 -0.26 -0.53 -6.98
CA VAL A 31 1.10 -0.53 -6.45
C VAL A 31 2.10 -0.16 -7.53
N ALA A 32 3.16 0.55 -7.13
CA ALA A 32 4.31 0.80 -7.98
C ALA A 32 5.61 0.50 -7.23
N TRP A 33 6.63 0.10 -8.01
CA TRP A 33 7.98 -0.22 -7.53
C TRP A 33 8.99 0.07 -8.63
N ARG A 34 10.27 0.15 -8.26
CA ARG A 34 11.37 0.31 -9.22
C ARG A 34 11.84 -1.04 -9.73
N GLU A 35 12.01 -1.13 -11.03
CA GLU A 35 12.51 -2.33 -11.70
C GLU A 35 13.18 -1.96 -13.03
N GLY A 36 14.39 -2.45 -13.27
CA GLY A 36 15.09 -2.24 -14.54
C GLY A 36 15.32 -0.76 -14.90
N GLY A 37 15.62 0.11 -13.92
CA GLY A 37 15.82 1.55 -14.16
C GLY A 37 14.55 2.34 -14.47
N ARG A 38 13.37 1.75 -14.27
CA ARG A 38 12.06 2.37 -14.50
C ARG A 38 11.12 2.10 -13.33
N VAL A 39 9.93 2.67 -13.38
CA VAL A 39 8.86 2.38 -12.43
C VAL A 39 7.85 1.45 -13.09
N ARG A 40 7.67 0.27 -12.50
CA ARG A 40 6.61 -0.67 -12.86
C ARG A 40 5.40 -0.48 -11.98
N TRP A 41 4.19 -0.74 -12.51
CA TRP A 41 2.97 -0.72 -11.71
C TRP A 41 2.01 -1.85 -12.05
N GLN A 42 1.13 -2.15 -11.10
CA GLN A 42 -0.10 -2.92 -11.28
C GLN A 42 -1.25 -2.24 -10.54
N LYS A 43 -2.44 -2.27 -11.12
CA LYS A 43 -3.67 -1.63 -10.61
C LYS A 43 -4.82 -2.60 -10.56
N ASN A 44 -5.87 -2.22 -9.82
CA ASN A 44 -7.10 -2.99 -9.63
C ASN A 44 -6.86 -4.36 -8.99
N LEU A 45 -5.88 -4.42 -8.09
CA LEU A 45 -5.58 -5.63 -7.33
C LEU A 45 -6.59 -5.79 -6.18
N ASN A 46 -7.01 -7.01 -5.95
CA ASN A 46 -7.60 -7.36 -4.67
C ASN A 46 -6.51 -7.52 -3.60
N THR A 47 -6.91 -7.58 -2.32
CA THR A 47 -5.93 -7.59 -1.23
C THR A 47 -5.07 -8.86 -1.22
N GLY A 48 -5.61 -10.02 -1.62
CA GLY A 48 -4.85 -11.27 -1.69
C GLY A 48 -3.76 -11.23 -2.77
N GLU A 49 -4.10 -10.71 -3.94
CA GLU A 49 -3.14 -10.48 -5.04
C GLU A 49 -2.05 -9.50 -4.61
N LEU A 50 -2.43 -8.39 -3.96
CA LEU A 50 -1.48 -7.41 -3.46
C LEU A 50 -0.53 -8.02 -2.42
N VAL A 51 -1.04 -8.77 -1.43
CA VAL A 51 -0.21 -9.48 -0.43
C VAL A 51 0.78 -10.43 -1.11
N THR A 52 0.33 -11.17 -2.12
CA THR A 52 1.18 -12.13 -2.86
C THR A 52 2.26 -11.40 -3.65
N LEU A 53 1.91 -10.29 -4.30
CA LEU A 53 2.86 -9.48 -5.05
C LEU A 53 3.92 -8.86 -4.14
N LEU A 54 3.50 -8.24 -3.03
CA LEU A 54 4.42 -7.56 -2.10
C LEU A 54 5.50 -8.47 -1.50
N LYS A 55 5.24 -9.77 -1.40
CA LYS A 55 6.24 -10.76 -0.94
C LYS A 55 7.40 -10.95 -1.94
N LYS A 56 7.19 -10.60 -3.20
CA LYS A 56 8.16 -10.77 -4.30
C LYS A 56 8.93 -9.48 -4.61
N LEU A 57 8.45 -8.34 -4.08
CA LEU A 57 9.04 -7.05 -4.38
C LEU A 57 10.12 -6.70 -3.37
N GLU A 58 11.23 -6.19 -3.89
CA GLU A 58 12.32 -5.60 -3.13
C GLU A 58 12.30 -4.07 -3.27
N GLY A 59 13.07 -3.37 -2.44
CA GLY A 59 13.16 -1.93 -2.48
C GLY A 59 11.91 -1.22 -1.96
N GLU A 60 11.79 0.06 -2.28
CA GLU A 60 10.63 0.89 -1.93
C GLU A 60 9.42 0.53 -2.80
N VAL A 61 8.23 0.51 -2.18
CA VAL A 61 6.96 0.37 -2.89
C VAL A 61 5.98 1.45 -2.45
N VAL A 62 5.16 1.93 -3.39
CA VAL A 62 4.05 2.85 -3.13
C VAL A 62 2.74 2.11 -3.39
N ILE A 63 1.86 2.06 -2.41
CA ILE A 63 0.57 1.35 -2.46
C ILE A 63 -0.55 2.38 -2.32
N HIS A 64 -1.60 2.25 -3.13
CA HIS A 64 -2.77 3.10 -3.09
C HIS A 64 -4.04 2.25 -2.99
N PHE A 65 -4.94 2.64 -2.09
CA PHE A 65 -6.30 2.09 -1.98
C PHE A 65 -7.30 3.18 -2.35
N ARG A 66 -8.10 2.91 -3.38
CA ARG A 66 -8.98 3.90 -3.98
C ARG A 66 -10.33 4.00 -3.28
N TRP A 67 -10.72 5.24 -2.99
CA TRP A 67 -12.10 5.66 -2.77
C TRP A 67 -12.49 6.59 -3.91
N ALA A 68 -13.35 6.15 -4.82
CA ALA A 68 -13.72 6.91 -6.00
C ALA A 68 -14.52 8.17 -5.61
N SER A 69 -14.01 9.33 -5.95
CA SER A 69 -14.67 10.65 -5.83
C SER A 69 -14.91 11.28 -7.20
N VAL A 70 -13.89 11.18 -8.08
CA VAL A 70 -13.95 11.70 -9.46
C VAL A 70 -13.78 10.54 -10.44
N GLY A 71 -14.54 10.53 -11.53
CA GLY A 71 -14.50 9.52 -12.60
C GLY A 71 -15.25 8.22 -12.27
N GLY A 72 -15.97 8.14 -11.12
CA GLY A 72 -16.74 6.96 -10.73
C GLY A 72 -15.88 5.74 -10.36
N VAL A 73 -16.53 4.58 -10.19
CA VAL A 73 -15.86 3.31 -9.89
C VAL A 73 -15.48 2.62 -11.19
N ASP A 74 -14.23 2.79 -11.61
CA ASP A 74 -13.64 2.21 -12.82
C ASP A 74 -12.23 1.70 -12.45
N ALA A 75 -11.96 0.45 -12.74
CA ALA A 75 -10.66 -0.20 -12.50
C ALA A 75 -9.49 0.55 -13.15
N ARG A 76 -9.73 1.11 -14.35
CA ARG A 76 -8.74 1.88 -15.11
C ARG A 76 -8.33 3.17 -14.41
N LEU A 77 -9.16 3.68 -13.51
CA LEU A 77 -8.90 4.88 -12.72
C LEU A 77 -8.25 4.60 -11.35
N CYS A 78 -7.90 3.34 -11.04
CA CYS A 78 -6.99 3.06 -9.94
C CYS A 78 -5.62 3.69 -10.20
N HIS A 79 -4.94 4.10 -9.14
CA HIS A 79 -3.59 4.67 -9.24
C HIS A 79 -2.52 3.56 -9.28
N PRO A 80 -1.32 3.87 -9.82
CA PRO A 80 -0.87 5.17 -10.31
C PRO A 80 -1.28 5.47 -11.75
N PHE A 81 -0.97 6.70 -12.18
CA PHE A 81 -0.96 7.07 -13.60
C PHE A 81 0.47 7.38 -14.05
N PRO A 82 0.91 6.87 -15.22
CA PRO A 82 2.20 7.27 -15.78
C PRO A 82 2.16 8.76 -16.19
N VAL A 83 3.24 9.47 -15.88
CA VAL A 83 3.44 10.88 -16.26
C VAL A 83 3.95 10.91 -17.69
N THR A 84 3.03 10.86 -18.63
CA THR A 84 3.29 10.80 -20.09
C THR A 84 2.18 11.55 -20.84
N PRO A 85 2.36 11.90 -22.14
CA PRO A 85 1.33 12.59 -22.93
C PRO A 85 0.00 11.84 -22.98
N LYS A 86 0.01 10.52 -22.76
CA LYS A 86 -1.21 9.68 -22.78
C LYS A 86 -1.80 9.43 -21.39
N ALA A 87 -1.02 9.60 -20.34
CA ALA A 87 -1.40 9.20 -18.96
C ALA A 87 -2.22 7.90 -18.97
N SER A 88 -1.59 6.81 -19.43
CA SER A 88 -2.24 5.54 -19.75
C SER A 88 -3.15 5.03 -18.64
N THR A 89 -4.31 4.50 -19.01
CA THR A 89 -5.26 3.85 -18.10
C THR A 89 -5.07 2.34 -17.99
N SER A 90 -4.01 1.79 -18.60
CA SER A 90 -3.67 0.36 -18.50
C SER A 90 -3.54 -0.11 -17.06
N LEU A 91 -3.97 -1.34 -16.79
CA LEU A 91 -3.93 -1.92 -15.43
C LEU A 91 -2.52 -2.30 -14.99
N SER A 92 -1.57 -2.43 -15.93
CA SER A 92 -0.17 -2.66 -15.63
C SER A 92 0.72 -1.99 -16.67
N GLY A 93 1.97 -1.77 -16.35
CA GLY A 93 2.93 -1.19 -17.28
C GLY A 93 4.23 -0.74 -16.62
N MET A 94 5.04 -0.04 -17.41
CA MET A 94 6.29 0.60 -16.99
C MET A 94 6.37 2.01 -17.58
N ALA A 95 6.87 2.94 -16.78
CA ALA A 95 7.18 4.30 -17.21
C ALA A 95 8.42 4.82 -16.47
N GLU A 96 8.94 5.95 -16.91
CA GLU A 96 10.00 6.65 -16.19
C GLU A 96 9.47 7.23 -14.88
N THR A 97 8.21 7.69 -14.90
CA THR A 97 7.58 8.38 -13.77
C THR A 97 6.12 8.00 -13.65
N VAL A 98 5.64 7.86 -12.41
CA VAL A 98 4.23 7.66 -12.09
C VAL A 98 3.76 8.62 -11.01
N LEU A 99 2.43 8.86 -10.98
CA LEU A 99 1.78 9.79 -10.07
C LEU A 99 0.65 9.11 -9.30
N PHE A 100 0.60 9.37 -7.98
CA PHE A 100 -0.52 9.01 -7.10
C PHE A 100 -1.10 10.25 -6.46
N HIS A 101 -2.37 10.18 -6.07
CA HIS A 101 -3.09 11.26 -5.41
C HIS A 101 -4.03 10.74 -4.31
N ASN A 102 -4.06 11.45 -3.21
CA ASN A 102 -5.12 11.36 -2.19
C ASN A 102 -5.69 12.74 -1.91
N GLY A 103 -6.85 13.00 -2.43
CA GLY A 103 -7.58 14.25 -2.36
C GLY A 103 -8.61 14.36 -3.48
N THR A 104 -9.05 15.57 -3.74
CA THR A 104 -9.90 15.92 -4.88
C THR A 104 -9.43 17.27 -5.42
N TRP A 105 -9.10 17.30 -6.70
CA TRP A 105 -8.73 18.53 -7.41
C TRP A 105 -9.84 18.95 -8.36
N SER A 106 -10.71 19.84 -7.92
CA SER A 106 -11.86 20.32 -8.70
C SER A 106 -11.48 21.15 -9.94
N GLY A 107 -10.29 21.75 -9.95
CA GLY A 107 -9.82 22.58 -11.09
C GLY A 107 -9.21 21.81 -12.26
N TYR A 108 -9.31 20.48 -12.28
CA TYR A 108 -8.66 19.65 -13.29
C TYR A 108 -9.21 19.85 -14.72
N GLU A 109 -10.52 20.10 -14.86
CA GLU A 109 -11.16 20.33 -16.17
C GLU A 109 -10.66 21.61 -16.82
N ASP A 110 -10.55 22.69 -16.06
CA ASP A 110 -10.01 23.96 -16.56
C ASP A 110 -8.52 23.86 -16.88
N ALA A 111 -7.77 23.07 -16.12
CA ALA A 111 -6.38 22.80 -16.45
C ALA A 111 -6.24 22.03 -17.76
N LEU A 112 -7.11 21.03 -18.03
CA LEU A 112 -7.15 20.29 -19.29
C LEU A 112 -7.54 21.22 -20.47
N LYS A 113 -8.53 22.10 -20.29
CA LYS A 113 -8.88 23.10 -21.32
C LYS A 113 -7.68 23.98 -21.68
N ARG A 114 -6.95 24.48 -20.66
CA ARG A 114 -5.72 25.27 -20.89
C ARG A 114 -4.65 24.48 -21.63
N LEU A 115 -4.42 23.21 -21.30
CA LEU A 115 -3.47 22.35 -22.03
C LEU A 115 -3.85 22.24 -23.51
N THR A 116 -5.12 21.99 -23.81
CA THR A 116 -5.62 21.87 -25.18
C THR A 116 -5.49 23.18 -25.96
N GLN A 117 -5.87 24.31 -25.36
CA GLN A 117 -5.89 25.61 -26.00
C GLN A 117 -4.47 26.17 -26.25
N HIS A 118 -3.59 26.10 -25.26
CA HIS A 118 -2.28 26.75 -25.32
C HIS A 118 -1.18 25.85 -25.89
N ARG A 119 -1.27 24.54 -25.70
CA ARG A 119 -0.25 23.60 -26.16
C ARG A 119 -0.68 22.72 -27.31
N LYS A 120 -1.95 22.83 -27.75
CA LYS A 120 -2.53 22.02 -28.81
C LYS A 120 -2.41 20.50 -28.58
N GLU A 121 -2.23 20.08 -27.32
CA GLU A 121 -2.15 18.67 -26.98
C GLU A 121 -3.55 18.08 -26.84
N PRO A 122 -3.86 17.00 -27.55
CA PRO A 122 -5.17 16.38 -27.46
C PRO A 122 -5.33 15.68 -26.10
N ILE A 123 -6.53 15.81 -25.51
CA ILE A 123 -6.87 15.03 -24.33
C ILE A 123 -6.95 13.56 -24.71
N PRO A 124 -6.19 12.66 -24.08
CA PRO A 124 -6.20 11.25 -24.45
C PRO A 124 -7.55 10.60 -24.15
N ALA A 125 -8.00 9.72 -25.05
CA ALA A 125 -9.25 8.99 -24.91
C ALA A 125 -9.31 8.14 -23.60
N GLY A 126 -10.54 7.76 -23.23
CA GLY A 126 -10.85 6.92 -22.06
C GLY A 126 -11.28 7.71 -20.83
N PRO A 127 -11.56 7.01 -19.70
CA PRO A 127 -12.10 7.64 -18.52
C PRO A 127 -11.10 8.63 -17.93
N MET A 128 -11.61 9.78 -17.46
CA MET A 128 -10.80 10.84 -16.87
C MET A 128 -11.04 10.92 -15.36
N SER A 129 -9.98 11.24 -14.63
CA SER A 129 -10.01 11.65 -13.22
C SER A 129 -9.10 12.85 -13.03
N ASP A 130 -9.24 13.52 -11.91
CA ASP A 130 -8.37 14.61 -11.50
C ASP A 130 -6.90 14.19 -11.43
N THR A 131 -6.60 12.99 -10.97
CA THR A 131 -5.24 12.45 -10.94
C THR A 131 -4.68 12.16 -12.33
N ARG A 132 -5.50 11.60 -13.23
CA ARG A 132 -5.08 11.40 -14.62
C ARG A 132 -4.82 12.73 -15.32
N ALA A 133 -5.66 13.73 -15.07
CA ALA A 133 -5.46 15.09 -15.56
C ALA A 133 -4.17 15.71 -14.99
N ALA A 134 -3.90 15.52 -13.69
CA ALA A 134 -2.67 16.00 -13.08
C ALA A 134 -1.43 15.34 -13.70
N ALA A 135 -1.48 14.05 -14.06
CA ALA A 135 -0.36 13.39 -14.73
C ALA A 135 -0.04 14.03 -16.11
N LEU A 136 -1.08 14.45 -16.86
CA LEU A 136 -0.91 15.19 -18.11
C LEU A 136 -0.29 16.58 -17.85
N VAL A 137 -0.80 17.31 -16.86
CA VAL A 137 -0.29 18.62 -16.48
C VAL A 137 1.18 18.53 -16.06
N VAL A 138 1.50 17.60 -15.15
CA VAL A 138 2.85 17.39 -14.63
C VAL A 138 3.83 16.97 -15.72
N HIS A 139 3.36 16.19 -16.72
CA HIS A 139 4.19 15.84 -17.87
C HIS A 139 4.70 17.09 -18.62
N THR A 140 3.88 18.12 -18.71
CA THR A 140 4.23 19.36 -19.43
C THR A 140 4.87 20.43 -18.59
N THR A 141 4.60 20.47 -17.29
CA THR A 141 4.99 21.57 -16.39
C THR A 141 6.01 21.18 -15.32
N GLY A 142 6.30 19.89 -15.19
CA GLY A 142 7.18 19.36 -14.16
C GLY A 142 6.48 19.10 -12.82
N ALA A 143 7.16 18.32 -11.96
CA ALA A 143 6.64 17.86 -10.67
C ALA A 143 6.33 18.99 -9.69
N ASP A 144 7.05 20.12 -9.75
CA ASP A 144 6.89 21.23 -8.82
C ASP A 144 5.51 21.90 -8.88
N THR A 145 4.79 21.69 -9.98
CA THR A 145 3.38 22.09 -10.10
C THR A 145 2.50 21.47 -9.00
N LEU A 146 2.84 20.28 -8.51
CA LEU A 146 2.11 19.58 -7.46
C LEU A 146 2.07 20.36 -6.13
N ASN A 147 3.05 21.25 -5.87
CA ASN A 147 3.02 22.15 -4.70
C ASN A 147 1.82 23.10 -4.70
N LYS A 148 1.25 23.37 -5.88
CA LYS A 148 0.13 24.30 -6.07
C LYS A 148 -1.23 23.60 -6.13
N LEU A 149 -1.24 22.28 -6.12
CA LEU A 149 -2.45 21.48 -6.22
C LEU A 149 -2.89 20.99 -4.84
N PRO A 150 -4.21 20.92 -4.59
CA PRO A 150 -4.73 20.44 -3.31
C PRO A 150 -4.52 18.94 -3.15
N GLY A 151 -4.44 18.48 -1.90
CA GLY A 151 -4.32 17.07 -1.56
C GLY A 151 -2.90 16.63 -1.28
N ARG A 152 -2.67 15.34 -1.38
CA ARG A 152 -1.38 14.67 -1.15
C ARG A 152 -0.99 13.93 -2.41
N TRP A 153 0.23 14.19 -2.90
CA TRP A 153 0.72 13.63 -4.14
C TRP A 153 1.99 12.83 -3.91
N VAL A 154 2.12 11.74 -4.61
CA VAL A 154 3.39 11.00 -4.73
C VAL A 154 3.80 11.01 -6.20
N TRP A 155 4.95 11.56 -6.47
CA TRP A 155 5.64 11.52 -7.74
C TRP A 155 6.84 10.58 -7.58
N MET A 156 6.88 9.49 -8.33
CA MET A 156 7.89 8.44 -8.20
C MET A 156 8.56 8.20 -9.55
N ASN A 157 9.88 8.30 -9.61
CA ASN A 157 10.67 7.91 -10.77
C ASN A 157 11.68 6.81 -10.40
N HIS A 158 12.56 6.47 -11.31
CA HIS A 158 13.59 5.44 -11.11
C HIS A 158 14.58 5.78 -9.97
N ALA A 159 14.81 7.04 -9.68
CA ALA A 159 15.82 7.50 -8.73
C ALA A 159 15.24 7.88 -7.36
N GLU A 160 14.09 8.55 -7.35
CA GLU A 160 13.54 9.13 -6.13
C GLU A 160 12.01 9.04 -6.05
N THR A 161 11.49 9.23 -4.84
CA THR A 161 10.07 9.44 -4.55
C THR A 161 9.89 10.78 -3.87
N ARG A 162 9.14 11.70 -4.49
CA ARG A 162 8.84 13.03 -3.96
C ARG A 162 7.41 13.06 -3.43
N LEU A 163 7.25 13.63 -2.24
CA LEU A 163 5.98 13.77 -1.55
C LEU A 163 5.56 15.24 -1.51
N PHE A 164 4.29 15.50 -1.81
CA PHE A 164 3.71 16.84 -1.79
C PHE A 164 2.46 16.85 -0.90
N GLY A 165 2.26 17.92 -0.13
CA GLY A 165 1.23 18.01 0.89
C GLY A 165 1.63 17.39 2.23
N PRO A 166 0.71 17.31 3.21
CA PRO A 166 1.01 16.80 4.55
C PRO A 166 0.99 15.26 4.59
N TRP A 167 1.99 14.65 5.20
CA TRP A 167 2.15 13.20 5.36
C TRP A 167 2.32 12.82 6.83
N GLU A 168 1.90 11.62 7.19
CA GLU A 168 1.99 11.09 8.55
C GLU A 168 2.94 9.89 8.58
N ALA A 169 3.82 9.83 9.61
CA ALA A 169 4.64 8.64 9.86
C ALA A 169 3.80 7.59 10.61
N TRP A 170 3.72 6.37 10.08
CA TRP A 170 3.00 5.28 10.71
C TRP A 170 3.63 3.91 10.40
N GLY A 171 4.01 3.15 11.44
CA GLY A 171 4.53 1.79 11.28
C GLY A 171 5.78 1.67 10.41
N GLY A 172 6.66 2.66 10.42
CA GLY A 172 7.87 2.73 9.58
C GLY A 172 7.61 3.17 8.13
N MET A 173 6.38 3.53 7.81
CA MET A 173 5.93 4.02 6.50
C MET A 173 5.56 5.51 6.58
N GLN A 174 5.52 6.17 5.43
CA GLN A 174 4.78 7.42 5.27
C GLN A 174 3.38 7.10 4.75
N VAL A 175 2.35 7.68 5.36
CA VAL A 175 0.95 7.43 4.99
C VAL A 175 0.23 8.73 4.71
N SER A 176 -0.68 8.72 3.75
CA SER A 176 -1.45 9.92 3.42
C SER A 176 -2.53 10.26 4.45
N ASN A 177 -2.98 9.30 5.22
CA ASN A 177 -3.85 9.43 6.39
C ASN A 177 -3.91 8.10 7.15
N THR A 178 -4.52 8.12 8.34
CA THR A 178 -4.67 6.98 9.24
C THR A 178 -6.13 6.51 9.38
N PHE A 179 -7.03 6.82 8.44
CA PHE A 179 -8.46 6.47 8.51
C PHE A 179 -8.76 4.97 8.50
N PHE A 180 -7.81 4.14 8.12
CA PHE A 180 -7.90 2.68 8.22
C PHE A 180 -7.65 2.14 9.64
N VAL A 181 -7.02 2.91 10.54
CA VAL A 181 -6.61 2.45 11.87
C VAL A 181 -7.78 1.97 12.75
N PRO A 182 -8.95 2.64 12.79
CA PRO A 182 -10.11 2.12 13.53
C PRO A 182 -10.54 0.71 13.08
N ARG A 183 -10.53 0.45 11.77
CA ARG A 183 -10.86 -0.89 11.22
C ARG A 183 -9.83 -1.93 11.61
N LEU A 184 -8.54 -1.58 11.55
CA LEU A 184 -7.44 -2.44 11.98
C LEU A 184 -7.60 -2.84 13.46
N ARG A 185 -7.89 -1.88 14.35
CA ARG A 185 -8.11 -2.13 15.78
C ARG A 185 -9.30 -3.05 16.01
N SER A 186 -10.42 -2.82 15.33
CA SER A 186 -11.63 -3.67 15.41
C SER A 186 -11.36 -5.10 14.96
N ALA A 187 -10.63 -5.29 13.86
CA ALA A 187 -10.26 -6.62 13.38
C ALA A 187 -9.34 -7.36 14.38
N GLN A 188 -8.36 -6.66 14.95
CA GLN A 188 -7.47 -7.22 15.98
C GLN A 188 -8.21 -7.58 17.27
N ALA A 189 -9.18 -6.77 17.69
CA ALA A 189 -10.03 -7.06 18.86
C ALA A 189 -10.88 -8.32 18.64
N ARG A 190 -11.51 -8.48 17.47
CA ARG A 190 -12.27 -9.68 17.10
C ARG A 190 -11.39 -10.92 17.12
N ARG A 191 -10.19 -10.88 16.56
CA ARG A 191 -9.24 -12.02 16.58
C ARG A 191 -8.84 -12.43 18.00
N LYS A 192 -8.59 -11.47 18.90
CA LYS A 192 -8.31 -11.75 20.32
C LYS A 192 -9.50 -12.38 21.02
N ALA A 193 -10.72 -11.96 20.72
CA ALA A 193 -11.95 -12.51 21.30
C ALA A 193 -12.24 -13.95 20.83
N THR A 194 -11.96 -14.26 19.55
CA THR A 194 -12.17 -15.61 18.98
C THR A 194 -11.04 -16.59 19.30
N HIS A 195 -9.84 -16.09 19.66
CA HIS A 195 -8.71 -16.89 20.11
C HIS A 195 -8.23 -16.35 21.45
N PRO A 196 -9.01 -16.55 22.55
CA PRO A 196 -8.54 -16.15 23.87
C PRO A 196 -7.26 -16.92 24.16
N PHE A 197 -6.22 -16.21 24.56
CA PHE A 197 -4.96 -16.79 24.98
C PHE A 197 -5.26 -17.77 26.11
N LYS A 198 -5.21 -19.09 25.85
CA LYS A 198 -5.18 -20.10 26.90
C LYS A 198 -3.80 -20.00 27.52
N PRO A 199 -3.66 -19.54 28.79
CA PRO A 199 -2.37 -19.63 29.44
C PRO A 199 -1.96 -21.09 29.41
N CYS A 200 -0.72 -21.35 29.00
CA CYS A 200 -0.16 -22.70 29.04
C CYS A 200 -0.36 -23.20 30.46
N ALA A 201 -1.18 -24.24 30.61
CA ALA A 201 -1.38 -24.89 31.91
C ALA A 201 0.01 -25.25 32.41
N THR A 202 0.35 -24.66 33.54
CA THR A 202 1.52 -24.86 34.41
C THR A 202 2.40 -26.02 33.99
N ALA A 203 3.67 -25.71 33.71
CA ALA A 203 4.72 -26.73 33.63
C ALA A 203 4.50 -27.79 34.69
N ARG A 204 4.19 -29.02 34.28
CA ARG A 204 4.25 -30.17 35.20
C ARG A 204 5.61 -30.10 35.85
N LYS A 205 5.64 -30.02 37.19
CA LYS A 205 6.86 -30.16 37.97
C LYS A 205 7.58 -31.42 37.47
N GLY A 206 8.64 -31.22 36.70
CA GLY A 206 9.47 -32.31 36.26
C GLY A 206 10.02 -33.04 37.50
N SER A 207 9.79 -34.35 37.58
CA SER A 207 10.43 -35.16 38.60
C SER A 207 11.92 -34.93 38.54
N THR A 208 12.52 -34.65 39.68
CA THR A 208 13.96 -34.39 39.79
C THR A 208 14.78 -35.57 39.28
N SER A 209 15.99 -35.32 38.80
CA SER A 209 16.88 -36.38 38.27
C SER A 209 17.10 -37.51 39.29
N ALA A 210 17.04 -37.22 40.60
CA ALA A 210 17.12 -38.17 41.70
C ALA A 210 15.94 -39.14 41.74
N GLU A 211 14.69 -38.68 41.45
CA GLU A 211 13.50 -39.58 41.43
C GLU A 211 13.52 -40.53 40.21
N LYS A 212 14.03 -40.05 39.07
CA LYS A 212 14.23 -40.87 37.89
C LYS A 212 15.31 -41.93 38.08
N ALA A 213 16.39 -41.63 38.80
CA ALA A 213 17.46 -42.56 39.12
C ALA A 213 16.94 -43.68 40.04
N LYS A 214 16.23 -43.34 41.14
CA LYS A 214 15.65 -44.33 42.04
C LYS A 214 14.60 -45.24 41.38
N LYS A 215 13.84 -44.76 40.42
CA LYS A 215 12.87 -45.60 39.66
C LYS A 215 13.59 -46.56 38.70
N TRP A 216 14.73 -46.17 38.14
CA TRP A 216 15.54 -47.03 37.24
C TRP A 216 16.25 -48.15 38.03
N GLU A 217 16.79 -47.84 39.23
CA GLU A 217 17.42 -48.84 40.11
C GLU A 217 16.41 -49.92 40.59
N ARG A 218 15.21 -49.55 40.97
CA ARG A 218 14.15 -50.51 41.37
C ARG A 218 13.69 -51.43 40.22
N SER A 219 13.77 -51.00 38.97
CA SER A 219 13.36 -51.78 37.82
C SER A 219 14.36 -52.82 37.39
N ARG A 220 15.59 -52.82 37.89
CA ARG A 220 16.68 -53.74 37.52
C ARG A 220 17.05 -54.78 38.63
N GLY A 221 16.42 -54.74 39.80
CA GLY A 221 16.65 -55.76 40.82
C GLY A 221 18.06 -55.82 41.35
N LEU A 222 18.86 -54.75 41.27
CA LEU A 222 20.22 -54.69 41.77
C LEU A 222 20.17 -54.22 43.23
N SER A 223 20.23 -55.20 44.11
CA SER A 223 20.49 -55.02 45.53
C SER A 223 22.00 -55.22 45.75
N PHE A 224 22.72 -54.18 46.13
CA PHE A 224 24.08 -54.36 46.61
C PHE A 224 24.02 -54.39 48.16
N ALA A 225 24.57 -55.50 48.67
CA ALA A 225 24.84 -55.70 50.09
C ALA A 225 25.99 -54.77 50.52
#